data_beb4613aa6df215c70a78f17a7382df0
#
_entry.id   beb4613aa6df215c70a78f17a7382df0
#
_cell.length_a   1.000
_cell.length_b   1.000
_cell.length_c   1.000
_cell.angle_alpha   90.00
_cell.angle_beta   90.00
_cell.angle_gamma   90.00
#
_symmetry.space_group_name_H-M   'P 1'
#
loop_
_entity.id
_entity.type
_entity.pdbx_description
1 polymer ?
#
loop_
_entity_poly.entity_id
_entity_poly.type
_entity_poly.pdbx_seq_one_letter_code
_entity_poly.pdbx_strand_id
1 'polypeptide(L)'
;MKKIKITYYVLTGIIAAMMTYSAYAYLTSDQVKQAFVHLGFPGYFRIELAVAKLIGAAMLVLPVAQKVKEWTYAGFAIVFVSAAVAHISSGDPASVFIAPLIFLLVLAGSYVSYQKLQSSTFEKSNNNLGSGRSALSESIAA
;
A
#
# COMPACT_ATOMS: atom_id res chain seq x y z
N MET A 1 -17.91 -2.69 11.23
CA MET A 1 -17.63 -2.74 9.77
C MET A 1 -17.45 -1.37 9.13
N LYS A 2 -18.36 -0.39 9.29
CA LYS A 2 -18.21 0.95 8.67
C LYS A 2 -16.88 1.67 9.02
N LYS A 3 -16.49 1.65 10.31
CA LYS A 3 -15.23 2.31 10.77
C LYS A 3 -13.98 1.72 10.10
N ILE A 4 -13.86 0.38 10.02
CA ILE A 4 -12.71 -0.29 9.38
C ILE A 4 -12.63 0.06 7.89
N LYS A 5 -13.78 0.12 7.22
CA LYS A 5 -13.87 0.49 5.81
C LYS A 5 -13.40 1.93 5.56
N ILE A 6 -13.84 2.86 6.41
CA ILE A 6 -13.41 4.26 6.34
C ILE A 6 -11.91 4.37 6.60
N THR A 7 -11.40 3.74 7.67
CA THR A 7 -9.96 3.73 7.99
C THR A 7 -9.13 3.20 6.83
N TYR A 8 -9.55 2.08 6.23
CA TYR A 8 -8.89 1.51 5.05
C TYR A 8 -8.82 2.51 3.89
N TYR A 9 -9.94 3.10 3.49
CA TYR A 9 -9.97 4.04 2.35
C TYR A 9 -9.17 5.32 2.63
N VAL A 10 -9.22 5.84 3.85
CA VAL A 10 -8.45 7.04 4.23
C VAL A 10 -6.95 6.75 4.19
N LEU A 11 -6.48 5.70 4.84
CA LEU A 11 -5.06 5.36 4.87
C LEU A 11 -4.53 5.00 3.48
N THR A 12 -5.29 4.22 2.71
CA THR A 12 -4.94 3.85 1.33
C THR A 12 -4.90 5.09 0.43
N GLY A 13 -5.85 6.00 0.57
CA GLY A 13 -5.88 7.26 -0.17
C GLY A 13 -4.68 8.15 0.14
N ILE A 14 -4.29 8.25 1.41
CA ILE A 14 -3.09 8.99 1.83
C ILE A 14 -1.85 8.40 1.17
N ILE A 15 -1.65 7.08 1.24
CA ILE A 15 -0.50 6.41 0.62
C ILE A 15 -0.49 6.63 -0.90
N ALA A 16 -1.63 6.43 -1.57
CA ALA A 16 -1.72 6.59 -3.02
C ALA A 16 -1.41 8.04 -3.46
N ALA A 17 -1.96 9.04 -2.76
CA ALA A 17 -1.69 10.45 -3.03
C ALA A 17 -0.22 10.80 -2.81
N MET A 18 0.38 10.34 -1.70
CA MET A 18 1.79 10.58 -1.39
C MET A 18 2.72 9.89 -2.40
N MET A 19 2.40 8.66 -2.83
CA MET A 19 3.20 7.95 -3.83
C MET A 19 3.12 8.62 -5.20
N THR A 20 1.94 9.11 -5.59
CA THR A 20 1.74 9.87 -6.83
C THR A 20 2.52 11.19 -6.79
N TYR A 21 2.42 11.95 -5.70
CA TYR A 21 3.19 13.18 -5.52
C TYR A 21 4.70 12.91 -5.52
N SER A 22 5.16 11.89 -4.81
CA SER A 22 6.56 11.48 -4.78
C SER A 22 7.06 11.09 -6.19
N ALA A 23 6.27 10.34 -6.95
CA ALA A 23 6.62 9.97 -8.32
C ALA A 23 6.73 11.21 -9.24
N TYR A 24 5.82 12.16 -9.11
CA TYR A 24 5.88 13.44 -9.82
C TYR A 24 7.17 14.20 -9.47
N ALA A 25 7.50 14.33 -8.18
CA ALA A 25 8.73 14.99 -7.74
C ALA A 25 9.99 14.26 -8.25
N TYR A 26 9.97 12.94 -8.33
CA TYR A 26 11.07 12.14 -8.89
C TYR A 26 11.32 12.46 -10.36
N LEU A 27 10.28 12.78 -11.12
CA LEU A 27 10.40 13.10 -12.55
C LEU A 27 10.79 14.55 -12.81
N THR A 28 10.36 15.49 -11.96
CA THR A 28 10.43 16.94 -12.25
C THR A 28 11.41 17.71 -11.37
N SER A 29 11.69 17.27 -10.15
CA SER A 29 12.49 18.03 -9.18
C SER A 29 13.99 17.81 -9.34
N ASP A 30 14.76 18.88 -9.50
CA ASP A 30 16.22 18.83 -9.51
C ASP A 30 16.81 18.51 -8.12
N GLN A 31 16.12 18.89 -7.05
CA GLN A 31 16.52 18.50 -5.68
C GLN A 31 16.48 16.99 -5.51
N VAL A 32 15.45 16.33 -6.04
CA VAL A 32 15.33 14.87 -6.00
C VAL A 32 16.41 14.21 -6.86
N LYS A 33 16.76 14.77 -8.02
CA LYS A 33 17.90 14.29 -8.81
C LYS A 33 19.19 14.32 -8.02
N GLN A 34 19.47 15.44 -7.34
CA GLN A 34 20.66 15.59 -6.50
C GLN A 34 20.66 14.64 -5.32
N ALA A 35 19.50 14.39 -4.68
CA ALA A 35 19.38 13.42 -3.61
C ALA A 35 19.73 11.99 -4.09
N PHE A 36 19.30 11.59 -5.29
CA PHE A 36 19.67 10.28 -5.86
C PHE A 36 21.17 10.17 -6.14
N VAL A 37 21.80 11.24 -6.63
CA VAL A 37 23.26 11.29 -6.80
C VAL A 37 23.96 11.21 -5.44
N HIS A 38 23.49 11.94 -4.43
CA HIS A 38 24.01 11.89 -3.06
C HIS A 38 23.92 10.47 -2.47
N LEU A 39 22.82 9.77 -2.71
CA LEU A 39 22.62 8.39 -2.25
C LEU A 39 23.38 7.34 -3.10
N GLY A 40 24.09 7.77 -4.16
CA GLY A 40 24.83 6.88 -5.04
C GLY A 40 23.99 6.10 -6.05
N PHE A 41 22.74 6.50 -6.27
CA PHE A 41 21.88 5.82 -7.23
C PHE A 41 21.97 6.42 -8.64
N PRO A 42 21.95 5.58 -9.69
CA PRO A 42 21.99 6.05 -11.07
C PRO A 42 20.66 6.72 -11.47
N GLY A 43 20.74 7.65 -12.43
CA GLY A 43 19.59 8.46 -12.86
C GLY A 43 18.41 7.64 -13.41
N TYR A 44 18.67 6.53 -14.10
CA TYR A 44 17.62 5.65 -14.61
C TYR A 44 16.79 5.01 -13.49
N PHE A 45 17.44 4.66 -12.36
CA PHE A 45 16.76 4.06 -11.21
C PHE A 45 15.69 4.97 -10.61
N ARG A 46 15.94 6.28 -10.62
CA ARG A 46 14.97 7.30 -10.19
C ARG A 46 13.71 7.27 -11.05
N ILE A 47 13.85 7.15 -12.38
CA ILE A 47 12.72 7.10 -13.31
C ILE A 47 11.95 5.78 -13.13
N GLU A 48 12.66 4.67 -13.04
CA GLU A 48 12.10 3.35 -12.81
C GLU A 48 11.28 3.29 -11.51
N LEU A 49 11.81 3.87 -10.45
CA LEU A 49 11.13 3.96 -9.15
C LEU A 49 9.88 4.87 -9.21
N ALA A 50 9.93 5.97 -9.99
CA ALA A 50 8.77 6.83 -10.21
C ALA A 50 7.64 6.08 -10.90
N VAL A 51 7.94 5.34 -11.96
CA VAL A 51 6.97 4.52 -12.69
C VAL A 51 6.38 3.43 -11.78
N ALA A 52 7.23 2.73 -11.04
CA ALA A 52 6.80 1.70 -10.09
C ALA A 52 5.86 2.26 -9.01
N LYS A 53 6.13 3.47 -8.49
CA LYS A 53 5.26 4.17 -7.52
C LYS A 53 3.89 4.51 -8.12
N LEU A 54 3.82 4.98 -9.37
CA LEU A 54 2.56 5.28 -10.03
C LEU A 54 1.73 4.01 -10.25
N ILE A 55 2.35 2.94 -10.73
CA ILE A 55 1.68 1.64 -10.90
C ILE A 55 1.18 1.13 -9.55
N GLY A 56 2.02 1.15 -8.52
CA GLY A 56 1.65 0.72 -7.17
C GLY A 56 0.52 1.55 -6.57
N ALA A 57 0.53 2.87 -6.73
CA ALA A 57 -0.55 3.75 -6.28
C ALA A 57 -1.88 3.41 -6.96
N ALA A 58 -1.86 3.18 -8.29
CA ALA A 58 -3.03 2.73 -9.03
C ALA A 58 -3.55 1.38 -8.53
N MET A 59 -2.66 0.39 -8.31
CA MET A 59 -3.04 -0.94 -7.82
C MET A 59 -3.63 -0.92 -6.40
N LEU A 60 -3.23 0.02 -5.55
CA LEU A 60 -3.82 0.17 -4.22
C LEU A 60 -5.27 0.66 -4.29
N VAL A 61 -5.58 1.56 -5.23
CA VAL A 61 -6.91 2.20 -5.34
C VAL A 61 -7.87 1.35 -6.17
N LEU A 62 -7.39 0.73 -7.25
CA LEU A 62 -8.21 -0.05 -8.16
C LEU A 62 -8.71 -1.36 -7.52
N PRO A 63 -9.87 -1.87 -7.93
CA PRO A 63 -10.42 -3.15 -7.50
C PRO A 63 -9.70 -4.32 -8.19
N VAL A 64 -8.45 -4.53 -7.87
CA VAL A 64 -7.61 -5.63 -8.40
C VAL A 64 -7.67 -6.86 -7.50
N ALA A 65 -7.19 -8.00 -8.00
CA ALA A 65 -7.14 -9.25 -7.26
C ALA A 65 -6.35 -9.10 -5.94
N GLN A 66 -6.77 -9.81 -4.90
CA GLN A 66 -6.18 -9.75 -3.57
C GLN A 66 -4.67 -9.95 -3.59
N LYS A 67 -4.18 -10.94 -4.33
CA LYS A 67 -2.74 -11.21 -4.47
C LYS A 67 -1.96 -10.01 -5.01
N VAL A 68 -2.53 -9.30 -6.00
CA VAL A 68 -1.90 -8.10 -6.59
C VAL A 68 -1.79 -6.99 -5.54
N LYS A 69 -2.83 -6.79 -4.74
CA LYS A 69 -2.77 -5.82 -3.62
C LYS A 69 -1.72 -6.19 -2.58
N GLU A 70 -1.64 -7.45 -2.19
CA GLU A 70 -0.64 -7.93 -1.24
C GLU A 70 0.79 -7.70 -1.75
N TRP A 71 1.04 -7.98 -3.03
CA TRP A 71 2.33 -7.69 -3.67
C TRP A 71 2.64 -6.19 -3.71
N THR A 72 1.62 -5.36 -3.93
CA THR A 72 1.79 -3.90 -3.92
C THR A 72 2.16 -3.39 -2.53
N TYR A 73 1.51 -3.90 -1.47
CA TYR A 73 1.88 -3.57 -0.09
C TYR A 73 3.30 -4.00 0.24
N ALA A 74 3.70 -5.21 -0.16
CA ALA A 74 5.06 -5.70 0.04
C ALA A 74 6.09 -4.85 -0.72
N GLY A 75 5.81 -4.49 -1.97
CA GLY A 75 6.66 -3.63 -2.78
C GLY A 75 6.87 -2.25 -2.15
N PHE A 76 5.81 -1.60 -1.68
CA PHE A 76 5.94 -0.32 -0.98
C PHE A 76 6.66 -0.44 0.36
N ALA A 77 6.45 -1.51 1.11
CA ALA A 77 7.20 -1.76 2.35
C ALA A 77 8.70 -1.86 2.07
N ILE A 78 9.10 -2.60 1.04
CA ILE A 78 10.51 -2.70 0.60
C ILE A 78 11.05 -1.32 0.21
N VAL A 79 10.30 -0.53 -0.56
CA VAL A 79 10.71 0.82 -0.97
C VAL A 79 10.94 1.74 0.24
N PHE A 80 10.05 1.73 1.22
CA PHE A 80 10.20 2.57 2.41
C PHE A 80 11.37 2.14 3.30
N VAL A 81 11.54 0.82 3.49
CA VAL A 81 12.69 0.29 4.24
C VAL A 81 13.99 0.62 3.52
N SER A 82 14.07 0.40 2.21
CA SER A 82 15.26 0.71 1.41
C SER A 82 15.59 2.20 1.42
N ALA A 83 14.57 3.07 1.38
CA ALA A 83 14.78 4.52 1.49
C ALA A 83 15.36 4.90 2.86
N ALA A 84 14.84 4.36 3.96
CA ALA A 84 15.36 4.61 5.29
C ALA A 84 16.82 4.12 5.40
N VAL A 85 17.12 2.92 4.92
CA VAL A 85 18.49 2.35 4.93
C VAL A 85 19.43 3.21 4.09
N ALA A 86 19.02 3.66 2.90
CA ALA A 86 19.84 4.49 2.03
C ALA A 86 20.22 5.81 2.71
N HIS A 87 19.27 6.50 3.33
CA HIS A 87 19.51 7.75 4.04
C HIS A 87 20.42 7.56 5.28
N ILE A 88 20.19 6.50 6.05
CA ILE A 88 21.05 6.17 7.20
C ILE A 88 22.49 5.88 6.74
N SER A 89 22.65 5.11 5.68
CA SER A 89 23.97 4.73 5.14
C SER A 89 24.71 5.92 4.55
N SER A 90 23.99 6.94 4.10
CA SER A 90 24.58 8.19 3.57
C SER A 90 24.88 9.23 4.64
N GLY A 91 24.59 8.93 5.92
CA GLY A 91 24.82 9.83 7.04
C GLY A 91 23.82 10.99 7.13
N ASP A 92 22.66 10.87 6.52
CA ASP A 92 21.63 11.90 6.55
C ASP A 92 21.03 12.07 7.95
N PRO A 93 20.58 13.29 8.31
CA PRO A 93 20.01 13.54 9.62
C PRO A 93 18.67 12.78 9.82
N ALA A 94 18.34 12.53 11.08
CA ALA A 94 17.14 11.77 11.47
C ALA A 94 15.84 12.31 10.85
N SER A 95 15.73 13.61 10.64
CA SER A 95 14.59 14.26 10.00
C SER A 95 14.29 13.74 8.59
N VAL A 96 15.28 13.20 7.90
CA VAL A 96 15.13 12.70 6.53
C VAL A 96 14.72 11.23 6.51
N PHE A 97 15.38 10.36 7.28
CA PHE A 97 15.08 8.93 7.27
C PHE A 97 13.84 8.53 8.13
N ILE A 98 13.38 9.41 9.03
CA ILE A 98 12.14 9.17 9.78
C ILE A 98 10.90 9.23 8.86
N ALA A 99 10.89 10.08 7.84
CA ALA A 99 9.75 10.21 6.93
C ALA A 99 9.35 8.88 6.28
N PRO A 100 10.23 8.11 5.62
CA PRO A 100 9.85 6.79 5.08
C PRO A 100 9.40 5.80 6.15
N LEU A 101 9.89 5.89 7.39
CA LEU A 101 9.42 5.03 8.48
C LEU A 101 7.98 5.38 8.92
N ILE A 102 7.62 6.66 8.95
CA ILE A 102 6.24 7.08 9.22
C ILE A 102 5.31 6.54 8.13
N PHE A 103 5.70 6.65 6.85
CA PHE A 103 4.90 6.09 5.76
C PHE A 103 4.80 4.56 5.81
N LEU A 104 5.83 3.88 6.29
CA LEU A 104 5.77 2.44 6.54
C LEU A 104 4.72 2.09 7.60
N LEU A 105 4.60 2.87 8.68
CA LEU A 105 3.56 2.69 9.71
C LEU A 105 2.16 2.95 9.15
N VAL A 106 1.97 3.99 8.35
CA VAL A 106 0.69 4.26 7.68
C VAL A 106 0.33 3.14 6.72
N LEU A 107 1.31 2.62 5.98
CA LEU A 107 1.13 1.47 5.08
C LEU A 107 0.72 0.22 5.86
N ALA A 108 1.37 -0.06 6.99
CA ALA A 108 1.02 -1.20 7.86
C ALA A 108 -0.41 -1.06 8.41
N GLY A 109 -0.82 0.12 8.85
CA GLY A 109 -2.19 0.40 9.29
C GLY A 109 -3.23 0.19 8.18
N SER A 110 -2.92 0.63 6.96
CA SER A 110 -3.74 0.38 5.78
C SER A 110 -3.86 -1.12 5.48
N TYR A 111 -2.76 -1.85 5.51
CA TYR A 111 -2.74 -3.29 5.27
C TYR A 111 -3.55 -4.07 6.31
N VAL A 112 -3.38 -3.78 7.60
CA VAL A 112 -4.16 -4.42 8.67
C VAL A 112 -5.66 -4.15 8.49
N SER A 113 -6.04 -2.93 8.12
CA SER A 113 -7.42 -2.57 7.85
C SER A 113 -7.98 -3.31 6.62
N TYR A 114 -7.15 -3.48 5.60
CA TYR A 114 -7.47 -4.29 4.41
C TYR A 114 -7.73 -5.75 4.76
N GLN A 115 -6.85 -6.39 5.52
CA GLN A 115 -6.99 -7.77 5.95
C GLN A 115 -8.27 -8.00 6.77
N LYS A 116 -8.57 -7.11 7.73
CA LYS A 116 -9.80 -7.17 8.52
C LYS A 116 -11.06 -7.03 7.65
N LEU A 117 -11.01 -6.19 6.63
CA LEU A 117 -12.12 -6.00 5.70
C LEU A 117 -12.37 -7.26 4.86
N GLN A 118 -11.31 -7.92 4.39
CA GLN A 118 -11.40 -9.17 3.63
C GLN A 118 -11.97 -10.31 4.48
N SER A 119 -11.48 -10.49 5.70
CA SER A 119 -11.94 -11.53 6.62
C SER A 119 -13.44 -11.38 6.93
N SER A 120 -13.89 -10.16 7.20
CA SER A 120 -15.30 -9.89 7.49
C SER A 120 -16.25 -10.11 6.30
N THR A 121 -15.75 -9.91 5.08
CA THR A 121 -16.51 -10.16 3.85
C THR A 121 -16.63 -11.65 3.59
N PHE A 122 -15.57 -12.40 3.82
CA PHE A 122 -15.56 -13.87 3.66
C PHE A 122 -16.48 -14.57 4.65
N GLU A 123 -16.46 -14.16 5.92
CA GLU A 123 -17.34 -14.69 6.98
C GLU A 123 -18.82 -14.45 6.65
N LYS A 124 -19.16 -13.25 6.19
CA LYS A 124 -20.54 -12.91 5.78
C LYS A 124 -21.00 -13.74 4.59
N SER A 125 -20.13 -14.02 3.64
CA SER A 125 -20.43 -14.89 2.49
C SER A 125 -20.72 -16.32 2.92
N ASN A 126 -19.91 -16.89 3.81
CA ASN A 126 -20.08 -18.24 4.33
C ASN A 126 -21.39 -18.40 5.13
N ASN A 127 -21.73 -17.42 5.96
CA ASN A 127 -22.97 -17.44 6.75
C ASN A 127 -24.22 -17.39 5.85
N ASN A 128 -24.18 -16.61 4.77
CA ASN A 128 -25.28 -16.56 3.80
C ASN A 128 -25.44 -17.89 3.05
N LEU A 129 -24.35 -18.55 2.68
CA LEU A 129 -24.37 -19.86 2.03
C LEU A 129 -24.88 -20.96 2.97
N GLY A 130 -24.49 -20.92 4.26
CA GLY A 130 -24.96 -21.83 5.29
C GLY A 130 -26.47 -21.72 5.50
N SER A 131 -26.99 -20.50 5.63
CA SER A 131 -28.41 -20.23 5.77
C SER A 131 -29.23 -20.68 4.56
N GLY A 132 -28.71 -20.45 3.34
CA GLY A 132 -29.35 -20.92 2.11
C GLY A 132 -29.46 -22.45 2.01
N ARG A 133 -28.39 -23.15 2.43
CA ARG A 133 -28.36 -24.62 2.48
C ARG A 133 -29.37 -25.19 3.46
N SER A 134 -29.48 -24.60 4.66
CA SER A 134 -30.47 -25.04 5.68
C SER A 134 -31.91 -24.86 5.19
N ALA A 135 -32.20 -23.70 4.59
CA ALA A 135 -33.53 -23.44 4.02
C ALA A 135 -33.90 -24.42 2.89
N LEU A 136 -32.93 -24.79 2.05
CA LEU A 136 -33.15 -25.76 0.97
C LEU A 136 -33.39 -27.17 1.52
N SER A 137 -32.65 -27.60 2.55
CA SER A 137 -32.84 -28.91 3.18
C SER A 137 -34.20 -29.05 3.86
N GLU A 138 -34.68 -28.00 4.50
CA GLU A 138 -36.02 -27.96 5.09
C GLU A 138 -37.13 -28.04 4.01
N SER A 139 -36.93 -27.34 2.88
CA SER A 139 -37.90 -27.37 1.77
C SER A 139 -37.96 -28.74 1.05
N ILE A 140 -36.87 -29.51 1.06
CA ILE A 140 -36.83 -30.86 0.45
C ILE A 140 -37.40 -31.91 1.40
N ALA A 141 -37.34 -31.68 2.71
CA ALA A 141 -37.81 -32.60 3.73
C ALA A 141 -39.35 -32.48 4.03
N ALA A 142 -39.98 -31.42 3.56
CA ALA A 142 -41.41 -31.15 3.69
C ALA A 142 -42.20 -31.67 2.49
#